data_97441ff34d8744647bf92d962497c2bb
#
_entry.id   97441ff34d8744647bf92d962497c2bb
#
_cell.length_a   1.000
_cell.length_b   1.000
_cell.length_c   1.000
_cell.angle_alpha   90.00
_cell.angle_beta   90.00
_cell.angle_gamma   90.00
#
_symmetry.space_group_name_H-M   'P 1'
#
loop_
_entity.id
_entity.type
_entity.pdbx_description
1 polymer ?
#
loop_
_entity_poly.entity_id
_entity_poly.type
_entity_poly.pdbx_seq_one_letter_code
_entity_poly.pdbx_strand_id
1 'polypeptide(L)'
;MKNIELFQVTMSPDATNMLEPVLSSGYVAQGHRVELFEDALWRSLTTAKTKPVTVNSGTSAISLAVELCNVNPGDEIISTPMTCFATQIGAIHRGAKIRWADVDPLTGLIDPDSVEKLITKKTKAIIAVDWAGRLPDYKKLKSFGVPVIEDAAHCWDTFETKDVERGDYICYSFQAIKFLTTSDGGAIICPVETEREAKNLRWFGLDRTSNESFRYKQDIKRAGFKYHMNDVCATIGLANIEYANNAVKESRKNAKLFCDELSGLDHITVLPFDETCSYWIFPIILNNINREDFMKYLLDNRIVSSPTHHRNDQNTCTLEFKEGPLPGLDFFNESQLNIPVGWWLTDKEKMHILDTIKNWK
;
A
#
# COMPACT_ATOMS: atom_id res chain seq x y z
N MET A 1 0.28 -18.18 27.11
CA MET A 1 -0.41 -17.89 25.83
C MET A 1 0.61 -17.50 24.79
N LYS A 2 0.33 -17.75 23.49
CA LYS A 2 1.10 -17.22 22.36
C LYS A 2 0.84 -15.72 22.24
N ASN A 3 1.77 -14.95 21.69
CA ASN A 3 1.51 -13.53 21.41
C ASN A 3 0.42 -13.38 20.34
N ILE A 4 -0.35 -12.31 20.46
CA ILE A 4 -1.27 -11.81 19.42
C ILE A 4 -0.42 -10.92 18.52
N GLU A 5 -0.12 -11.41 17.33
CA GLU A 5 0.78 -10.73 16.39
C GLU A 5 0.06 -9.57 15.67
N LEU A 6 0.83 -8.53 15.32
CA LEU A 6 0.32 -7.36 14.60
C LEU A 6 -0.09 -7.72 13.16
N PHE A 7 0.59 -8.68 12.54
CA PHE A 7 0.35 -9.16 11.19
C PHE A 7 0.30 -10.69 11.15
N GLN A 8 -0.49 -11.22 10.23
CA GLN A 8 -0.48 -12.64 9.89
C GLN A 8 -0.60 -12.83 8.38
N VAL A 9 0.14 -13.79 7.84
CA VAL A 9 0.11 -14.11 6.41
C VAL A 9 -1.14 -14.91 6.09
N THR A 10 -1.89 -14.46 5.09
CA THR A 10 -3.03 -15.19 4.53
C THR A 10 -2.53 -16.13 3.42
N MET A 11 -2.78 -17.43 3.56
CA MET A 11 -2.42 -18.40 2.54
C MET A 11 -3.55 -19.42 2.35
N SER A 12 -4.06 -19.52 1.14
CA SER A 12 -5.04 -20.53 0.77
C SER A 12 -4.45 -21.95 0.93
N PRO A 13 -5.17 -22.89 1.52
CA PRO A 13 -4.75 -24.28 1.53
C PRO A 13 -4.62 -24.88 0.13
N ASP A 14 -5.28 -24.32 -0.88
CA ASP A 14 -5.22 -24.78 -2.27
C ASP A 14 -3.96 -24.32 -3.01
N ALA A 15 -3.19 -23.39 -2.45
CA ALA A 15 -2.00 -22.85 -3.09
C ALA A 15 -0.99 -23.93 -3.49
N THR A 16 -0.76 -24.92 -2.64
CA THR A 16 0.17 -26.04 -2.90
C THR A 16 -0.29 -26.87 -4.10
N ASN A 17 -1.57 -27.24 -4.13
CA ASN A 17 -2.14 -28.06 -5.23
C ASN A 17 -2.15 -27.30 -6.56
N MET A 18 -2.34 -25.98 -6.51
CA MET A 18 -2.30 -25.12 -7.71
C MET A 18 -0.88 -24.87 -8.21
N LEU A 19 0.12 -24.89 -7.32
CA LEU A 19 1.53 -24.70 -7.67
C LEU A 19 2.18 -25.94 -8.30
N GLU A 20 1.82 -27.15 -7.85
CA GLU A 20 2.43 -28.40 -8.30
C GLU A 20 2.49 -28.51 -9.84
N PRO A 21 1.38 -28.33 -10.61
CA PRO A 21 1.42 -28.42 -12.06
C PRO A 21 2.28 -27.32 -12.71
N VAL A 22 2.38 -26.14 -12.10
CA VAL A 22 3.23 -25.04 -12.61
C VAL A 22 4.71 -25.40 -12.46
N LEU A 23 5.11 -25.87 -11.28
CA LEU A 23 6.49 -26.27 -11.01
C LEU A 23 6.91 -27.47 -11.87
N SER A 24 6.01 -28.46 -12.02
CA SER A 24 6.27 -29.67 -12.81
C SER A 24 6.31 -29.41 -14.33
N SER A 25 5.68 -28.33 -14.81
CA SER A 25 5.69 -27.97 -16.24
C SER A 25 7.04 -27.43 -16.72
N GLY A 26 7.88 -26.92 -15.83
CA GLY A 26 9.10 -26.19 -16.16
C GLY A 26 8.87 -24.76 -16.70
N TYR A 27 7.63 -24.34 -16.95
CA TYR A 27 7.28 -22.97 -17.38
C TYR A 27 6.92 -22.11 -16.15
N VAL A 28 7.95 -21.59 -15.47
CA VAL A 28 7.80 -20.85 -14.21
C VAL A 28 7.97 -19.32 -14.36
N ALA A 29 8.41 -18.86 -15.54
CA ALA A 29 8.53 -17.43 -15.84
C ALA A 29 7.14 -16.80 -16.10
N GLN A 30 7.10 -15.55 -16.55
CA GLN A 30 5.83 -14.91 -16.92
C GLN A 30 5.15 -15.62 -18.10
N GLY A 31 3.96 -16.15 -17.90
CA GLY A 31 3.18 -16.89 -18.87
C GLY A 31 1.67 -16.76 -18.61
N HIS A 32 0.94 -17.83 -18.89
CA HIS A 32 -0.52 -17.86 -18.81
C HIS A 32 -1.09 -17.63 -17.40
N ARG A 33 -0.38 -18.06 -16.34
CA ARG A 33 -0.85 -17.84 -14.97
C ARG A 33 -0.89 -16.35 -14.62
N VAL A 34 0.07 -15.58 -15.10
CA VAL A 34 0.07 -14.12 -14.93
C VAL A 34 -1.14 -13.49 -15.63
N GLU A 35 -1.50 -13.92 -16.85
CA GLU A 35 -2.67 -13.42 -17.56
C GLU A 35 -3.97 -13.73 -16.80
N LEU A 36 -4.12 -14.97 -16.34
CA LEU A 36 -5.27 -15.38 -15.51
C LEU A 36 -5.35 -14.58 -14.20
N PHE A 37 -4.21 -14.30 -13.57
CA PHE A 37 -4.18 -13.51 -12.35
C PHE A 37 -4.55 -12.05 -12.60
N GLU A 38 -4.06 -11.43 -13.67
CA GLU A 38 -4.47 -10.08 -14.08
C GLU A 38 -5.98 -10.01 -14.35
N ASP A 39 -6.57 -11.04 -15.00
CA ASP A 39 -8.02 -11.13 -15.21
C ASP A 39 -8.79 -11.31 -13.89
N ALA A 40 -8.29 -12.12 -12.98
CA ALA A 40 -8.90 -12.35 -11.69
C ALA A 40 -8.84 -11.07 -10.80
N LEU A 41 -7.71 -10.36 -10.80
CA LEU A 41 -7.58 -9.06 -10.16
C LEU A 41 -8.59 -8.05 -10.70
N TRP A 42 -8.69 -7.94 -12.03
CA TRP A 42 -9.62 -6.98 -12.65
C TRP A 42 -11.09 -7.25 -12.27
N ARG A 43 -11.45 -8.52 -12.15
CA ARG A 43 -12.81 -8.89 -11.69
C ARG A 43 -13.03 -8.65 -10.20
N SER A 44 -11.98 -8.73 -9.39
CA SER A 44 -12.04 -8.59 -7.94
C SER A 44 -12.00 -7.13 -7.47
N LEU A 45 -11.20 -6.28 -8.15
CA LEU A 45 -11.03 -4.89 -7.78
C LEU A 45 -12.23 -4.04 -8.22
N THR A 46 -12.94 -3.48 -7.25
CA THR A 46 -14.23 -2.80 -7.47
C THR A 46 -14.08 -1.52 -8.30
N THR A 47 -13.00 -0.76 -8.06
CA THR A 47 -12.76 0.56 -8.69
C THR A 47 -11.85 0.51 -9.92
N ALA A 48 -11.33 -0.67 -10.29
CA ALA A 48 -10.41 -0.83 -11.41
C ALA A 48 -11.06 -0.48 -12.75
N LYS A 49 -10.65 0.64 -13.36
CA LYS A 49 -11.14 1.09 -14.68
C LYS A 49 -10.43 0.41 -15.85
N THR A 50 -9.21 -0.08 -15.62
CA THR A 50 -8.37 -0.79 -16.61
C THR A 50 -7.87 -2.08 -16.00
N LYS A 51 -7.41 -3.00 -16.86
CA LYS A 51 -6.84 -4.27 -16.41
C LYS A 51 -5.53 -4.01 -15.66
N PRO A 52 -5.35 -4.55 -14.44
CA PRO A 52 -4.12 -4.39 -13.69
C PRO A 52 -2.92 -4.98 -14.44
N VAL A 53 -1.79 -4.30 -14.38
CA VAL A 53 -0.51 -4.77 -14.89
C VAL A 53 0.31 -5.28 -13.71
N THR A 54 0.49 -6.59 -13.58
CA THR A 54 1.22 -7.20 -12.47
C THR A 54 2.72 -6.98 -12.60
N VAL A 55 3.36 -6.79 -11.45
CA VAL A 55 4.80 -6.60 -11.29
C VAL A 55 5.34 -7.45 -10.13
N ASN A 56 6.67 -7.50 -9.97
CA ASN A 56 7.33 -8.35 -8.98
C ASN A 56 7.34 -7.78 -7.55
N SER A 57 6.88 -6.55 -7.33
CA SER A 57 6.72 -5.95 -6.00
C SER A 57 5.88 -4.66 -6.05
N GLY A 58 5.32 -4.22 -4.91
CA GLY A 58 4.70 -2.91 -4.78
C GLY A 58 5.67 -1.76 -5.09
N THR A 59 6.92 -1.89 -4.68
CA THR A 59 7.99 -0.93 -5.00
C THR A 59 8.16 -0.77 -6.51
N SER A 60 8.11 -1.87 -7.26
CA SER A 60 8.17 -1.84 -8.73
C SER A 60 6.93 -1.22 -9.35
N ALA A 61 5.75 -1.39 -8.75
CA ALA A 61 4.52 -0.74 -9.20
C ALA A 61 4.63 0.79 -9.10
N ILE A 62 5.06 1.31 -7.93
CA ILE A 62 5.27 2.74 -7.70
C ILE A 62 6.38 3.29 -8.61
N SER A 63 7.50 2.58 -8.73
CA SER A 63 8.60 2.99 -9.63
C SER A 63 8.16 3.06 -11.08
N LEU A 64 7.31 2.13 -11.51
CA LEU A 64 6.74 2.12 -12.86
C LEU A 64 5.76 3.29 -13.06
N ALA A 65 4.94 3.64 -12.06
CA ALA A 65 4.07 4.82 -12.09
C ALA A 65 4.89 6.12 -12.22
N VAL A 66 5.97 6.26 -11.44
CA VAL A 66 6.91 7.39 -11.54
C VAL A 66 7.50 7.49 -12.96
N GLU A 67 7.87 6.36 -13.55
CA GLU A 67 8.38 6.29 -14.92
C GLU A 67 7.32 6.75 -15.93
N LEU A 68 6.07 6.29 -15.80
CA LEU A 68 4.94 6.66 -16.65
C LEU A 68 4.56 8.14 -16.54
N CYS A 69 4.81 8.77 -15.40
CA CYS A 69 4.69 10.22 -15.21
C CYS A 69 5.83 11.03 -15.87
N ASN A 70 6.76 10.37 -16.57
CA ASN A 70 7.91 11.00 -17.24
C ASN A 70 8.77 11.85 -16.31
N VAL A 71 9.02 11.37 -15.11
CA VAL A 71 9.88 12.02 -14.13
C VAL A 71 11.34 11.95 -14.58
N ASN A 72 12.04 13.08 -14.57
CA ASN A 72 13.44 13.22 -14.97
C ASN A 72 14.27 13.84 -13.84
N PRO A 73 15.60 13.75 -13.92
CA PRO A 73 16.47 14.39 -12.93
C PRO A 73 16.19 15.88 -12.80
N GLY A 74 15.99 16.35 -11.57
CA GLY A 74 15.66 17.73 -11.23
C GLY A 74 14.17 18.09 -11.27
N ASP A 75 13.29 17.19 -11.69
CA ASP A 75 11.86 17.29 -11.46
C ASP A 75 11.51 17.09 -9.97
N GLU A 76 10.29 17.47 -9.57
CA GLU A 76 9.82 17.37 -8.20
C GLU A 76 8.68 16.37 -8.06
N ILE A 77 8.74 15.59 -6.98
CA ILE A 77 7.67 14.71 -6.53
C ILE A 77 7.23 15.15 -5.14
N ILE A 78 5.93 15.42 -4.96
CA ILE A 78 5.37 15.70 -3.64
C ILE A 78 4.94 14.38 -2.99
N SER A 79 5.36 14.14 -1.76
CA SER A 79 4.99 12.93 -1.00
C SER A 79 5.03 13.20 0.50
N THR A 80 4.49 12.27 1.30
CA THR A 80 4.60 12.33 2.76
C THR A 80 5.79 11.51 3.26
N PRO A 81 6.50 11.95 4.32
CA PRO A 81 7.52 11.11 4.95
C PRO A 81 6.95 9.90 5.71
N MET A 82 5.67 9.95 6.12
CA MET A 82 5.05 8.91 6.94
C MET A 82 4.60 7.71 6.11
N THR A 83 5.56 6.90 5.70
CA THR A 83 5.31 5.70 4.88
C THR A 83 6.52 4.78 4.87
N CYS A 84 6.37 3.58 4.31
CA CYS A 84 7.49 2.72 3.94
C CYS A 84 8.43 3.46 2.96
N PHE A 85 9.73 3.29 3.13
CA PHE A 85 10.71 3.93 2.24
C PHE A 85 10.54 3.53 0.76
N ALA A 86 9.94 2.37 0.50
CA ALA A 86 9.60 1.89 -0.83
C ALA A 86 8.81 2.90 -1.69
N THR A 87 8.00 3.75 -1.05
CA THR A 87 7.15 4.76 -1.70
C THR A 87 7.98 5.80 -2.48
N GLN A 88 9.16 6.20 -1.98
CA GLN A 88 10.00 7.23 -2.61
C GLN A 88 11.14 6.69 -3.45
N ILE A 89 11.52 5.41 -3.32
CA ILE A 89 12.72 4.83 -3.96
C ILE A 89 12.74 5.09 -5.48
N GLY A 90 11.62 4.87 -6.16
CA GLY A 90 11.52 5.07 -7.62
C GLY A 90 11.81 6.50 -8.05
N ALA A 91 11.27 7.48 -7.31
CA ALA A 91 11.48 8.90 -7.57
C ALA A 91 12.94 9.33 -7.31
N ILE A 92 13.53 8.86 -6.20
CA ILE A 92 14.94 9.13 -5.84
C ILE A 92 15.87 8.56 -6.90
N HIS A 93 15.68 7.31 -7.34
CA HIS A 93 16.49 6.69 -8.38
C HIS A 93 16.35 7.38 -9.75
N ARG A 94 15.25 8.06 -10.01
CA ARG A 94 15.07 8.91 -11.19
C ARG A 94 15.74 10.28 -11.05
N GLY A 95 16.33 10.59 -9.90
CA GLY A 95 16.97 11.88 -9.63
C GLY A 95 15.96 13.01 -9.39
N ALA A 96 14.74 12.68 -9.02
CA ALA A 96 13.73 13.67 -8.62
C ALA A 96 14.03 14.20 -7.22
N LYS A 97 13.69 15.48 -6.99
CA LYS A 97 13.66 16.07 -5.66
C LYS A 97 12.35 15.73 -4.98
N ILE A 98 12.40 15.15 -3.78
CA ILE A 98 11.20 14.94 -2.98
C ILE A 98 10.83 16.23 -2.25
N ARG A 99 9.57 16.66 -2.39
CA ARG A 99 8.96 17.74 -1.63
C ARG A 99 8.06 17.13 -0.57
N TRP A 100 8.42 17.32 0.69
CA TRP A 100 7.70 16.70 1.80
C TRP A 100 6.44 17.50 2.14
N ALA A 101 5.26 16.94 1.89
CA ALA A 101 3.99 17.44 2.39
C ALA A 101 3.75 16.94 3.82
N ASP A 102 3.10 17.78 4.62
CA ASP A 102 2.63 17.42 5.96
C ASP A 102 1.47 16.43 5.89
N VAL A 103 1.07 15.91 7.02
CA VAL A 103 -0.05 14.99 7.15
C VAL A 103 -1.11 15.53 8.12
N ASP A 104 -2.32 15.04 7.98
CA ASP A 104 -3.32 15.22 9.02
C ASP A 104 -2.85 14.53 10.31
N PRO A 105 -2.83 15.25 11.46
CA PRO A 105 -2.21 14.77 12.69
C PRO A 105 -2.90 13.58 13.35
N LEU A 106 -4.14 13.25 12.96
CA LEU A 106 -4.89 12.14 13.53
C LEU A 106 -4.90 10.92 12.63
N THR A 107 -4.86 11.13 11.31
CA THR A 107 -4.99 10.03 10.33
C THR A 107 -3.66 9.60 9.72
N GLY A 108 -2.64 10.47 9.75
CA GLY A 108 -1.37 10.25 9.03
C GLY A 108 -1.49 10.35 7.51
N LEU A 109 -2.66 10.70 6.97
CA LEU A 109 -2.88 10.90 5.54
C LEU A 109 -2.26 12.22 5.08
N ILE A 110 -1.77 12.24 3.86
CA ILE A 110 -1.21 13.46 3.25
C ILE A 110 -2.22 14.61 3.31
N ASP A 111 -1.78 15.79 3.76
CA ASP A 111 -2.61 17.01 3.83
C ASP A 111 -2.65 17.70 2.46
N PRO A 112 -3.83 17.75 1.80
CA PRO A 112 -3.96 18.43 0.51
C PRO A 112 -3.61 19.93 0.54
N ASP A 113 -3.82 20.64 1.66
CA ASP A 113 -3.49 22.04 1.78
C ASP A 113 -1.96 22.25 1.89
N SER A 114 -1.25 21.30 2.47
CA SER A 114 0.21 21.23 2.43
C SER A 114 0.72 20.96 1.01
N VAL A 115 0.09 20.01 0.30
CA VAL A 115 0.42 19.69 -1.10
C VAL A 115 0.28 20.92 -1.99
N GLU A 116 -0.85 21.67 -1.90
CA GLU A 116 -1.13 22.84 -2.73
C GLU A 116 0.00 23.89 -2.66
N LYS A 117 0.54 24.14 -1.46
CA LYS A 117 1.64 25.08 -1.20
C LYS A 117 2.98 24.64 -1.82
N LEU A 118 3.14 23.34 -2.09
CA LEU A 118 4.39 22.76 -2.60
C LEU A 118 4.42 22.65 -4.13
N ILE A 119 3.28 22.80 -4.81
CA ILE A 119 3.19 22.64 -6.26
C ILE A 119 3.99 23.74 -6.97
N THR A 120 4.85 23.30 -7.89
CA THR A 120 5.61 24.18 -8.77
C THR A 120 5.48 23.73 -10.23
N LYS A 121 6.08 24.48 -11.16
CA LYS A 121 6.18 24.07 -12.57
C LYS A 121 7.03 22.81 -12.79
N LYS A 122 7.80 22.38 -11.79
CA LYS A 122 8.64 21.19 -11.82
C LYS A 122 7.93 19.96 -11.21
N THR A 123 6.79 20.15 -10.57
CA THR A 123 6.03 19.05 -9.96
C THR A 123 5.48 18.13 -11.05
N LYS A 124 5.88 16.85 -11.04
CA LYS A 124 5.51 15.85 -12.02
C LYS A 124 4.46 14.88 -11.54
N ALA A 125 4.46 14.57 -10.24
CA ALA A 125 3.42 13.74 -9.62
C ALA A 125 3.33 14.02 -8.12
N ILE A 126 2.19 13.63 -7.54
CA ILE A 126 1.96 13.53 -6.10
C ILE A 126 1.89 12.03 -5.78
N ILE A 127 2.64 11.56 -4.77
CA ILE A 127 2.52 10.19 -4.26
C ILE A 127 1.78 10.26 -2.93
N ALA A 128 0.55 9.75 -2.90
CA ALA A 128 -0.30 9.68 -1.72
C ALA A 128 -0.43 8.22 -1.24
N VAL A 129 -0.39 8.01 0.07
CA VAL A 129 -0.40 6.68 0.69
C VAL A 129 -1.73 6.45 1.39
N ASP A 130 -2.33 5.30 1.17
CA ASP A 130 -3.52 4.82 1.88
C ASP A 130 -3.14 4.32 3.27
N TRP A 131 -2.72 5.23 4.15
CA TRP A 131 -2.23 4.88 5.49
C TRP A 131 -3.23 4.01 6.26
N ALA A 132 -2.78 2.88 6.78
CA ALA A 132 -3.60 1.89 7.48
C ALA A 132 -4.77 1.31 6.64
N GLY A 133 -4.84 1.63 5.37
CA GLY A 133 -5.94 1.27 4.46
C GLY A 133 -7.04 2.33 4.37
N ARG A 134 -6.84 3.52 4.95
CA ARG A 134 -7.71 4.69 4.83
C ARG A 134 -7.30 5.54 3.63
N LEU A 135 -8.27 6.01 2.87
CA LEU A 135 -8.01 6.78 1.65
C LEU A 135 -7.80 8.27 1.96
N PRO A 136 -6.78 8.93 1.36
CA PRO A 136 -6.69 10.39 1.29
C PRO A 136 -7.83 11.01 0.50
N ASP A 137 -7.95 12.34 0.55
CA ASP A 137 -8.88 13.08 -0.32
C ASP A 137 -8.34 13.13 -1.77
N TYR A 138 -8.47 12.03 -2.49
CA TYR A 138 -8.06 11.93 -3.88
C TYR A 138 -8.76 12.92 -4.79
N LYS A 139 -10.00 13.30 -4.49
CA LYS A 139 -10.74 14.31 -5.26
C LYS A 139 -10.05 15.68 -5.18
N LYS A 140 -9.64 16.10 -3.98
CA LYS A 140 -8.92 17.34 -3.78
C LYS A 140 -7.52 17.27 -4.40
N LEU A 141 -6.77 16.17 -4.19
CA LEU A 141 -5.44 16.00 -4.75
C LEU A 141 -5.44 16.07 -6.29
N LYS A 142 -6.39 15.41 -6.96
CA LYS A 142 -6.52 15.44 -8.43
C LYS A 142 -6.97 16.80 -8.96
N SER A 143 -7.66 17.61 -8.15
CA SER A 143 -8.08 18.96 -8.55
C SER A 143 -6.91 19.91 -8.82
N PHE A 144 -5.70 19.57 -8.37
CA PHE A 144 -4.49 20.35 -8.63
C PHE A 144 -3.94 20.17 -10.06
N GLY A 145 -4.48 19.24 -10.85
CA GLY A 145 -4.06 19.01 -12.24
C GLY A 145 -2.67 18.38 -12.40
N VAL A 146 -2.14 17.77 -11.32
CA VAL A 146 -0.89 17.01 -11.28
C VAL A 146 -1.25 15.53 -11.13
N PRO A 147 -0.63 14.59 -11.87
CA PRO A 147 -0.88 13.16 -11.74
C PRO A 147 -0.72 12.68 -10.30
N VAL A 148 -1.68 11.88 -9.82
CA VAL A 148 -1.66 11.31 -8.47
C VAL A 148 -1.35 9.83 -8.53
N ILE A 149 -0.22 9.44 -7.96
CA ILE A 149 0.18 8.05 -7.73
C ILE A 149 -0.31 7.66 -6.34
N GLU A 150 -1.16 6.67 -6.29
CA GLU A 150 -1.69 6.09 -5.06
C GLU A 150 -0.84 4.90 -4.65
N ASP A 151 -0.22 4.97 -3.49
CA ASP A 151 0.40 3.83 -2.82
C ASP A 151 -0.66 3.09 -2.00
N ALA A 152 -1.32 2.13 -2.65
CA ALA A 152 -2.36 1.28 -2.07
C ALA A 152 -1.79 0.03 -1.37
N ALA A 153 -0.52 0.06 -0.90
CA ALA A 153 0.09 -1.10 -0.24
C ALA A 153 -0.59 -1.51 1.08
N HIS A 154 -1.39 -0.64 1.69
CA HIS A 154 -2.20 -0.93 2.88
C HIS A 154 -3.70 -1.08 2.56
N CYS A 155 -4.10 -0.91 1.31
CA CYS A 155 -5.47 -0.97 0.87
C CYS A 155 -5.73 -2.23 0.03
N TRP A 156 -6.92 -2.82 0.18
CA TRP A 156 -7.44 -3.81 -0.74
C TRP A 156 -8.84 -3.37 -1.20
N ASP A 157 -8.99 -3.22 -2.53
CA ASP A 157 -10.16 -2.63 -3.17
C ASP A 157 -11.36 -3.59 -3.18
N THR A 158 -12.10 -3.60 -2.07
CA THR A 158 -13.38 -4.32 -1.91
C THR A 158 -14.46 -3.35 -1.43
N PHE A 159 -14.61 -2.21 -2.12
CA PHE A 159 -15.62 -1.21 -1.79
C PHE A 159 -17.02 -1.69 -2.22
N GLU A 160 -18.05 -1.26 -1.50
CA GLU A 160 -19.44 -1.57 -1.86
C GLU A 160 -19.90 -0.80 -3.10
N THR A 161 -19.30 0.36 -3.39
CA THR A 161 -19.60 1.20 -4.55
C THR A 161 -18.37 1.41 -5.44
N LYS A 162 -18.62 1.64 -6.74
CA LYS A 162 -17.59 2.01 -7.70
C LYS A 162 -17.27 3.52 -7.69
N ASP A 163 -18.03 4.31 -6.96
CA ASP A 163 -17.94 5.78 -6.95
C ASP A 163 -16.87 6.30 -5.95
N VAL A 164 -16.02 5.42 -5.45
CA VAL A 164 -14.88 5.81 -4.61
C VAL A 164 -13.81 6.44 -5.48
N GLU A 165 -13.45 7.70 -5.16
CA GLU A 165 -12.39 8.39 -5.89
C GLU A 165 -11.01 7.81 -5.54
N ARG A 166 -10.19 7.57 -6.56
CA ARG A 166 -8.86 6.95 -6.44
C ARG A 166 -7.81 7.78 -7.20
N GLY A 167 -6.54 7.49 -6.98
CA GLY A 167 -5.43 8.03 -7.74
C GLY A 167 -5.51 7.76 -9.24
N ASP A 168 -4.70 8.45 -10.03
CA ASP A 168 -4.61 8.18 -11.48
C ASP A 168 -3.83 6.90 -11.76
N TYR A 169 -2.85 6.59 -10.93
CA TYR A 169 -2.10 5.34 -10.89
C TYR A 169 -2.28 4.70 -9.53
N ILE A 170 -2.82 3.47 -9.46
CA ILE A 170 -3.05 2.77 -8.20
C ILE A 170 -2.04 1.62 -8.10
N CYS A 171 -1.19 1.63 -7.06
CA CYS A 171 -0.09 0.70 -6.90
C CYS A 171 -0.33 -0.23 -5.71
N TYR A 172 -0.60 -1.50 -5.97
CA TYR A 172 -0.79 -2.53 -4.96
C TYR A 172 0.50 -3.29 -4.64
N SER A 173 0.63 -3.69 -3.39
CA SER A 173 1.66 -4.62 -2.91
C SER A 173 1.05 -5.97 -2.56
N PHE A 174 1.70 -7.05 -3.01
CA PHE A 174 1.35 -8.43 -2.67
C PHE A 174 2.46 -9.11 -1.85
N GLN A 175 3.20 -8.32 -1.08
CA GLN A 175 4.19 -8.81 -0.13
C GLN A 175 3.50 -9.64 0.96
N ALA A 176 4.22 -10.56 1.59
CA ALA A 176 3.69 -11.61 2.47
C ALA A 176 2.64 -11.16 3.50
N ILE A 177 2.83 -10.00 4.15
CA ILE A 177 1.92 -9.52 5.21
C ILE A 177 0.74 -8.66 4.68
N LYS A 178 0.59 -8.50 3.36
CA LYS A 178 -0.53 -7.75 2.77
C LYS A 178 -1.79 -8.60 2.70
N PHE A 179 -2.96 -7.97 2.49
CA PHE A 179 -4.23 -8.69 2.40
C PHE A 179 -4.20 -9.77 1.31
N LEU A 180 -3.81 -9.40 0.10
CA LEU A 180 -3.48 -10.35 -0.94
C LEU A 180 -1.97 -10.57 -0.93
N THR A 181 -1.52 -11.81 -0.76
CA THR A 181 -0.11 -12.14 -0.92
C THR A 181 0.14 -13.06 -2.11
N THR A 182 1.25 -12.81 -2.79
CA THR A 182 1.87 -13.69 -3.78
C THR A 182 3.28 -14.13 -3.33
N SER A 183 3.56 -14.09 -2.00
CA SER A 183 4.87 -14.09 -1.38
C SER A 183 5.58 -12.73 -1.57
N ASP A 184 5.94 -12.39 -2.79
CA ASP A 184 6.30 -11.06 -3.28
C ASP A 184 5.58 -10.79 -4.60
N GLY A 185 5.18 -9.54 -4.80
CA GLY A 185 4.46 -9.12 -5.99
C GLY A 185 3.81 -7.76 -5.82
N GLY A 186 3.19 -7.30 -6.87
CA GLY A 186 2.41 -6.08 -6.92
C GLY A 186 1.64 -5.96 -8.22
N ALA A 187 0.86 -4.91 -8.31
CA ALA A 187 0.18 -4.54 -9.55
C ALA A 187 0.03 -3.02 -9.64
N ILE A 188 -0.02 -2.52 -10.85
CA ILE A 188 -0.40 -1.14 -11.14
C ILE A 188 -1.67 -1.13 -11.97
N ILE A 189 -2.64 -0.30 -11.57
CA ILE A 189 -3.73 0.16 -12.43
C ILE A 189 -3.33 1.53 -12.93
N CYS A 190 -3.36 1.74 -14.23
CA CYS A 190 -2.94 2.97 -14.86
C CYS A 190 -3.97 3.42 -15.92
N PRO A 191 -3.94 4.69 -16.38
CA PRO A 191 -4.79 5.15 -17.48
C PRO A 191 -4.66 4.27 -18.72
N VAL A 192 -5.76 4.10 -19.44
CA VAL A 192 -5.83 3.19 -20.60
C VAL A 192 -4.76 3.50 -21.66
N GLU A 193 -4.44 4.76 -21.86
CA GLU A 193 -3.42 5.24 -22.79
C GLU A 193 -1.99 4.83 -22.42
N THR A 194 -1.73 4.54 -21.13
CA THR A 194 -0.40 4.14 -20.62
C THR A 194 -0.28 2.64 -20.36
N GLU A 195 -1.36 1.87 -20.43
CA GLU A 195 -1.38 0.43 -20.12
C GLU A 195 -0.38 -0.38 -20.95
N ARG A 196 -0.34 -0.13 -22.29
CA ARG A 196 0.60 -0.80 -23.19
C ARG A 196 2.05 -0.46 -22.84
N GLU A 197 2.31 0.80 -22.54
CA GLU A 197 3.65 1.25 -22.14
C GLU A 197 4.05 0.62 -20.80
N ALA A 198 3.16 0.54 -19.82
CA ALA A 198 3.40 -0.15 -18.55
C ALA A 198 3.80 -1.63 -18.76
N LYS A 199 3.09 -2.35 -19.65
CA LYS A 199 3.41 -3.73 -20.02
C LYS A 199 4.78 -3.88 -20.69
N ASN A 200 5.16 -2.92 -21.52
CA ASN A 200 6.47 -2.92 -22.17
C ASN A 200 7.58 -2.61 -21.17
N LEU A 201 7.41 -1.55 -20.38
CA LEU A 201 8.42 -1.09 -19.43
C LEU A 201 8.70 -2.12 -18.31
N ARG A 202 7.68 -2.87 -17.84
CA ARG A 202 7.91 -3.94 -16.86
C ARG A 202 8.80 -5.08 -17.40
N TRP A 203 8.94 -5.18 -18.73
CA TRP A 203 9.73 -6.19 -19.42
C TRP A 203 10.72 -5.54 -20.40
N PHE A 204 11.74 -4.87 -19.88
CA PHE A 204 12.87 -4.30 -20.63
C PHE A 204 12.51 -3.27 -21.71
N GLY A 205 11.25 -2.87 -21.87
CA GLY A 205 10.76 -2.04 -22.96
C GLY A 205 10.33 -2.83 -24.22
N LEU A 206 10.28 -4.16 -24.11
CA LEU A 206 9.88 -5.06 -25.20
C LEU A 206 8.35 -5.23 -25.25
N ASP A 207 7.78 -5.15 -26.45
CA ASP A 207 6.38 -5.48 -26.70
C ASP A 207 6.22 -7.00 -26.90
N ARG A 208 5.70 -7.68 -25.87
CA ARG A 208 5.46 -9.13 -25.92
C ARG A 208 4.25 -9.52 -26.77
N THR A 209 3.40 -8.56 -27.17
CA THR A 209 2.22 -8.78 -28.02
C THR A 209 2.51 -8.50 -29.49
N SER A 210 3.72 -8.06 -29.82
CA SER A 210 4.16 -7.82 -31.19
C SER A 210 4.14 -9.11 -32.00
N ASN A 211 3.72 -9.00 -33.28
CA ASN A 211 3.78 -10.08 -34.26
C ASN A 211 5.21 -10.40 -34.71
N GLU A 212 6.22 -9.65 -34.26
CA GLU A 212 7.61 -9.96 -34.56
C GLU A 212 7.99 -11.34 -33.99
N SER A 213 8.29 -12.29 -34.85
CA SER A 213 8.61 -13.67 -34.51
C SER A 213 9.82 -13.80 -33.60
N PHE A 214 10.72 -12.81 -33.65
CA PHE A 214 11.97 -12.82 -32.92
C PHE A 214 12.14 -11.55 -32.11
N ARG A 215 12.14 -11.66 -30.78
CA ARG A 215 12.30 -10.53 -29.85
C ARG A 215 13.56 -9.71 -30.10
N TYR A 216 14.64 -10.33 -30.57
CA TYR A 216 15.91 -9.63 -30.86
C TYR A 216 15.81 -8.67 -32.05
N LYS A 217 14.73 -8.70 -32.83
CA LYS A 217 14.48 -7.77 -33.93
C LYS A 217 13.68 -6.54 -33.51
N GLN A 218 13.12 -6.52 -32.30
CA GLN A 218 12.37 -5.37 -31.84
C GLN A 218 13.30 -4.21 -31.47
N ASP A 219 12.92 -3.01 -31.89
CA ASP A 219 13.55 -1.77 -31.43
C ASP A 219 13.01 -1.41 -30.04
N ILE A 220 13.91 -1.22 -29.07
CA ILE A 220 13.58 -0.76 -27.72
C ILE A 220 13.59 0.77 -27.72
N LYS A 221 12.41 1.38 -27.88
CA LYS A 221 12.26 2.84 -27.94
C LYS A 221 12.47 3.53 -26.58
N ARG A 222 12.16 2.83 -25.49
CA ARG A 222 12.33 3.27 -24.11
C ARG A 222 12.86 2.13 -23.25
N ALA A 223 13.97 2.35 -22.56
CA ALA A 223 14.54 1.34 -21.68
C ALA A 223 13.58 1.04 -20.53
N GLY A 224 13.22 -0.23 -20.36
CA GLY A 224 12.36 -0.69 -19.28
C GLY A 224 13.15 -1.46 -18.22
N PHE A 225 12.41 -2.15 -17.37
CA PHE A 225 12.90 -2.83 -16.17
C PHE A 225 12.66 -4.34 -16.25
N LYS A 226 13.22 -5.08 -15.32
CA LYS A 226 12.86 -6.47 -15.06
C LYS A 226 11.88 -6.55 -13.88
N TYR A 227 10.70 -5.98 -14.04
CA TYR A 227 9.66 -5.89 -12.99
C TYR A 227 8.51 -6.87 -13.17
N HIS A 228 8.49 -7.67 -14.23
CA HIS A 228 7.40 -8.61 -14.49
C HIS A 228 7.25 -9.67 -13.39
N MET A 229 6.00 -10.02 -13.10
CA MET A 229 5.64 -11.14 -12.24
C MET A 229 5.90 -12.48 -12.96
N ASN A 230 6.11 -13.54 -12.22
CA ASN A 230 6.24 -14.91 -12.73
C ASN A 230 4.99 -15.75 -12.43
N ASP A 231 4.86 -16.90 -13.10
CA ASP A 231 3.70 -17.77 -12.97
C ASP A 231 3.58 -18.43 -11.58
N VAL A 232 4.68 -18.59 -10.85
CA VAL A 232 4.66 -19.13 -9.47
C VAL A 232 3.94 -18.15 -8.55
N CYS A 233 4.37 -16.89 -8.53
CA CYS A 233 3.74 -15.83 -7.72
C CYS A 233 2.28 -15.58 -8.15
N ALA A 234 2.02 -15.55 -9.45
CA ALA A 234 0.66 -15.40 -9.98
C ALA A 234 -0.28 -16.52 -9.54
N THR A 235 0.22 -17.77 -9.48
CA THR A 235 -0.57 -18.91 -9.03
C THR A 235 -0.92 -18.84 -7.55
N ILE A 236 0.02 -18.38 -6.70
CA ILE A 236 -0.27 -18.09 -5.29
C ILE A 236 -1.35 -17.01 -5.18
N GLY A 237 -1.24 -15.95 -5.98
CA GLY A 237 -2.22 -14.87 -6.01
C GLY A 237 -3.62 -15.35 -6.41
N LEU A 238 -3.73 -16.19 -7.45
CA LEU A 238 -4.99 -16.81 -7.87
C LEU A 238 -5.66 -17.59 -6.74
N ALA A 239 -4.87 -18.35 -5.97
CA ALA A 239 -5.38 -19.09 -4.82
C ALA A 239 -5.85 -18.19 -3.68
N ASN A 240 -5.25 -17.00 -3.53
CA ASN A 240 -5.43 -16.14 -2.38
C ASN A 240 -6.48 -15.01 -2.57
N ILE A 241 -6.96 -14.69 -3.77
CA ILE A 241 -7.85 -13.54 -4.02
C ILE A 241 -9.11 -13.57 -3.13
N GLU A 242 -9.79 -14.73 -3.05
CA GLU A 242 -11.00 -14.87 -2.26
C GLU A 242 -10.72 -14.72 -0.76
N TYR A 243 -9.58 -15.24 -0.30
CA TYR A 243 -9.11 -15.09 1.07
C TYR A 243 -8.82 -13.63 1.42
N ALA A 244 -8.22 -12.85 0.50
CA ALA A 244 -7.98 -11.43 0.68
C ALA A 244 -9.29 -10.65 0.87
N ASN A 245 -10.30 -10.93 0.04
CA ASN A 245 -11.63 -10.31 0.15
C ASN A 245 -12.29 -10.60 1.51
N ASN A 246 -12.19 -11.84 1.99
CA ASN A 246 -12.72 -12.23 3.29
C ASN A 246 -11.91 -11.61 4.44
N ALA A 247 -10.59 -11.53 4.31
CA ALA A 247 -9.71 -10.90 5.31
C ALA A 247 -10.06 -9.43 5.55
N VAL A 248 -10.33 -8.65 4.49
CA VAL A 248 -10.77 -7.25 4.64
C VAL A 248 -12.13 -7.16 5.34
N LYS A 249 -13.10 -8.00 4.99
CA LYS A 249 -14.42 -8.02 5.65
C LYS A 249 -14.30 -8.25 7.15
N GLU A 250 -13.50 -9.24 7.56
CA GLU A 250 -13.29 -9.53 8.97
C GLU A 250 -12.49 -8.41 9.69
N SER A 251 -11.48 -7.83 9.02
CA SER A 251 -10.74 -6.69 9.58
C SER A 251 -11.66 -5.47 9.80
N ARG A 252 -12.54 -5.15 8.84
CA ARG A 252 -13.56 -4.08 8.98
C ARG A 252 -14.51 -4.35 10.14
N LYS A 253 -15.00 -5.59 10.27
CA LYS A 253 -15.87 -5.99 11.38
C LYS A 253 -15.19 -5.84 12.74
N ASN A 254 -13.92 -6.26 12.85
CA ASN A 254 -13.12 -6.10 14.06
C ASN A 254 -12.87 -4.61 14.36
N ALA A 255 -12.52 -3.82 13.32
CA ALA A 255 -12.30 -2.39 13.46
C ALA A 255 -13.56 -1.66 13.95
N LYS A 256 -14.74 -2.03 13.43
CA LYS A 256 -16.01 -1.46 13.91
C LYS A 256 -16.20 -1.72 15.40
N LEU A 257 -16.00 -2.96 15.86
CA LEU A 257 -16.03 -3.31 17.27
C LEU A 257 -15.05 -2.46 18.10
N PHE A 258 -13.81 -2.30 17.59
CA PHE A 258 -12.78 -1.53 18.31
C PHE A 258 -13.11 -0.04 18.34
N CYS A 259 -13.64 0.54 17.28
CA CYS A 259 -14.13 1.92 17.30
C CYS A 259 -15.24 2.12 18.33
N ASP A 260 -16.21 1.21 18.37
CA ASP A 260 -17.36 1.30 19.29
C ASP A 260 -16.91 1.14 20.77
N GLU A 261 -15.98 0.22 21.06
CA GLU A 261 -15.58 -0.15 22.42
C GLU A 261 -14.46 0.72 23.03
N LEU A 262 -13.61 1.34 22.18
CA LEU A 262 -12.49 2.17 22.62
C LEU A 262 -12.77 3.67 22.52
N SER A 263 -13.89 4.06 21.94
CA SER A 263 -14.30 5.47 21.85
C SER A 263 -14.54 6.06 23.25
N GLY A 264 -14.04 7.29 23.46
CA GLY A 264 -14.26 8.04 24.72
C GLY A 264 -13.34 7.68 25.87
N LEU A 265 -12.29 6.88 25.64
CA LEU A 265 -11.23 6.67 26.63
C LEU A 265 -10.32 7.90 26.69
N ASP A 266 -9.99 8.38 27.89
CA ASP A 266 -9.20 9.62 28.07
C ASP A 266 -7.76 9.50 27.57
N HIS A 267 -7.16 8.32 27.66
CA HIS A 267 -5.75 8.08 27.36
C HIS A 267 -5.46 7.74 25.88
N ILE A 268 -6.49 7.50 25.07
CA ILE A 268 -6.35 7.28 23.62
C ILE A 268 -7.46 7.98 22.84
N THR A 269 -7.16 8.32 21.58
CA THR A 269 -8.16 8.72 20.60
C THR A 269 -8.22 7.67 19.50
N VAL A 270 -9.42 7.22 19.19
CA VAL A 270 -9.74 6.32 18.07
C VAL A 270 -10.54 7.08 17.04
N LEU A 271 -10.15 6.97 15.77
CA LEU A 271 -10.90 7.57 14.68
C LEU A 271 -12.27 6.90 14.51
N PRO A 272 -13.29 7.64 14.08
CA PRO A 272 -14.57 7.05 13.70
C PRO A 272 -14.40 5.93 12.67
N PHE A 273 -15.27 4.91 12.76
CA PHE A 273 -15.28 3.84 11.78
C PHE A 273 -15.52 4.39 10.37
N ASP A 274 -14.77 3.88 9.41
CA ASP A 274 -14.84 4.25 8.00
C ASP A 274 -15.00 2.97 7.17
N GLU A 275 -16.12 2.80 6.51
CA GLU A 275 -16.44 1.61 5.70
C GLU A 275 -15.56 1.47 4.45
N THR A 276 -14.94 2.55 3.99
CA THR A 276 -14.00 2.53 2.86
C THR A 276 -12.58 2.13 3.28
N CYS A 277 -12.23 2.22 4.57
CA CYS A 277 -10.93 1.81 5.09
C CYS A 277 -10.78 0.29 5.07
N SER A 278 -9.63 -0.21 4.60
CA SER A 278 -9.34 -1.65 4.62
C SER A 278 -8.91 -2.18 5.99
N TYR A 279 -8.45 -1.30 6.89
CA TYR A 279 -7.94 -1.65 8.23
C TYR A 279 -6.87 -2.74 8.20
N TRP A 280 -5.82 -2.51 7.40
CA TRP A 280 -4.62 -3.36 7.40
C TRP A 280 -3.93 -3.38 8.76
N ILE A 281 -3.92 -2.24 9.44
CA ILE A 281 -3.57 -2.02 10.84
C ILE A 281 -4.63 -1.11 11.47
N PHE A 282 -4.68 -1.06 12.81
CA PHE A 282 -5.61 -0.20 13.53
C PHE A 282 -4.82 0.85 14.34
N PRO A 283 -4.69 2.07 13.82
CA PRO A 283 -4.01 3.16 14.53
C PRO A 283 -4.87 3.68 15.67
N ILE A 284 -4.25 3.86 16.83
CA ILE A 284 -4.74 4.63 17.97
C ILE A 284 -3.80 5.80 18.20
N ILE A 285 -4.32 6.94 18.64
CA ILE A 285 -3.54 8.13 19.01
C ILE A 285 -3.44 8.16 20.54
N LEU A 286 -2.23 8.18 21.05
CA LEU A 286 -1.94 8.20 22.49
C LEU A 286 -2.07 9.63 23.03
N ASN A 287 -2.88 9.81 24.08
CA ASN A 287 -3.15 11.11 24.71
C ASN A 287 -2.29 11.25 25.97
N ASN A 288 -1.19 11.99 25.89
CA ASN A 288 -0.31 12.31 27.03
C ASN A 288 0.24 11.06 27.80
N ILE A 289 0.40 9.94 27.09
CA ILE A 289 1.04 8.75 27.64
C ILE A 289 2.32 8.42 26.85
N ASN A 290 3.30 7.85 27.56
CA ASN A 290 4.54 7.42 26.92
C ASN A 290 4.28 6.19 26.06
N ARG A 291 4.65 6.24 24.76
CA ARG A 291 4.40 5.16 23.80
C ARG A 291 5.15 3.89 24.15
N GLU A 292 6.41 4.01 24.58
CA GLU A 292 7.26 2.88 24.94
C GLU A 292 6.71 2.13 26.16
N ASP A 293 6.23 2.85 27.17
CA ASP A 293 5.61 2.26 28.36
C ASP A 293 4.31 1.55 28.01
N PHE A 294 3.49 2.16 27.15
CA PHE A 294 2.24 1.54 26.69
C PHE A 294 2.50 0.31 25.81
N MET A 295 3.47 0.38 24.89
CA MET A 295 3.89 -0.77 24.08
C MET A 295 4.40 -1.92 24.97
N LYS A 296 5.20 -1.59 25.99
CA LYS A 296 5.69 -2.59 26.95
C LYS A 296 4.53 -3.24 27.69
N TYR A 297 3.58 -2.46 28.19
CA TYR A 297 2.38 -2.97 28.86
C TYR A 297 1.56 -3.90 27.96
N LEU A 298 1.34 -3.52 26.69
CA LEU A 298 0.66 -4.37 25.72
C LEU A 298 1.43 -5.68 25.51
N LEU A 299 2.75 -5.61 25.37
CA LEU A 299 3.59 -6.80 25.16
C LEU A 299 3.62 -7.71 26.41
N ASP A 300 3.66 -7.16 27.62
CA ASP A 300 3.55 -7.91 28.88
C ASP A 300 2.21 -8.66 28.96
N ASN A 301 1.17 -8.12 28.32
CA ASN A 301 -0.14 -8.75 28.11
C ASN A 301 -0.24 -9.56 26.79
N ARG A 302 0.88 -9.88 26.13
CA ARG A 302 0.94 -10.69 24.90
C ARG A 302 0.32 -10.04 23.68
N ILE A 303 0.21 -8.73 23.61
CA ILE A 303 -0.29 -7.97 22.47
C ILE A 303 0.89 -7.26 21.81
N VAL A 304 1.20 -7.63 20.56
CA VAL A 304 2.25 -6.98 19.78
C VAL A 304 1.70 -5.71 19.15
N SER A 305 2.37 -4.59 19.39
CA SER A 305 2.02 -3.28 18.81
C SER A 305 3.26 -2.59 18.24
N SER A 306 3.07 -1.65 17.33
CA SER A 306 4.18 -0.95 16.67
C SER A 306 3.73 0.40 16.11
N PRO A 307 4.60 1.44 16.08
CA PRO A 307 4.36 2.66 15.31
C PRO A 307 4.41 2.45 13.78
N THR A 308 4.68 1.27 13.32
CA THR A 308 4.71 0.71 11.96
C THR A 308 5.76 1.32 11.04
N HIS A 309 5.86 2.62 10.79
CA HIS A 309 6.89 3.18 9.92
C HIS A 309 7.72 4.26 10.63
N HIS A 310 9.00 4.28 10.31
CA HIS A 310 9.89 5.41 10.61
C HIS A 310 9.69 6.48 9.53
N ARG A 311 9.66 7.75 9.92
CA ARG A 311 9.50 8.86 8.97
C ARG A 311 10.72 9.02 8.07
N ASN A 312 10.48 9.12 6.78
CA ASN A 312 11.52 9.05 5.75
C ASN A 312 12.37 10.32 5.62
N ASP A 313 11.90 11.49 6.09
CA ASP A 313 12.66 12.75 6.08
C ASP A 313 13.83 12.78 7.07
N GLN A 314 13.99 11.73 7.89
CA GLN A 314 15.10 11.55 8.83
C GLN A 314 16.18 10.60 8.32
N ASN A 315 15.96 9.91 7.20
CA ASN A 315 16.96 9.03 6.62
C ASN A 315 18.10 9.84 5.98
N THR A 316 19.34 9.41 6.15
CA THR A 316 20.53 10.13 5.63
C THR A 316 20.43 10.45 4.14
N CYS A 317 19.88 9.52 3.34
CA CYS A 317 19.73 9.71 1.89
C CYS A 317 18.59 10.66 1.47
N THR A 318 17.83 11.20 2.41
CA THR A 318 16.70 12.11 2.15
C THR A 318 16.81 13.43 2.94
N LEU A 319 17.85 13.59 3.75
CA LEU A 319 18.08 14.81 4.55
C LEU A 319 18.15 16.08 3.68
N GLU A 320 18.70 15.95 2.47
CA GLU A 320 18.78 17.05 1.50
C GLU A 320 17.41 17.57 1.03
N PHE A 321 16.35 16.79 1.19
CA PHE A 321 14.99 17.15 0.79
C PHE A 321 14.19 17.83 1.92
N LYS A 322 14.77 17.99 3.10
CA LYS A 322 14.10 18.62 4.25
C LYS A 322 14.01 20.13 4.08
N GLU A 323 12.79 20.68 4.01
CA GLU A 323 12.58 22.10 3.67
C GLU A 323 11.83 22.91 4.75
N GLY A 324 11.31 22.33 5.78
CA GLY A 324 10.55 23.07 6.79
C GLY A 324 9.95 22.16 7.86
N PRO A 325 9.21 22.75 8.81
CA PRO A 325 8.52 21.98 9.83
C PRO A 325 7.30 21.26 9.22
N LEU A 326 7.02 20.09 9.75
CA LEU A 326 5.86 19.26 9.42
C LEU A 326 5.11 18.95 10.72
N PRO A 327 4.37 19.93 11.29
CA PRO A 327 3.80 19.82 12.63
C PRO A 327 2.75 18.70 12.76
N GLY A 328 1.96 18.46 11.72
CA GLY A 328 1.02 17.34 11.68
C GLY A 328 1.75 16.00 11.75
N LEU A 329 2.82 15.85 10.96
CA LEU A 329 3.67 14.67 10.98
C LEU A 329 4.38 14.49 12.32
N ASP A 330 4.91 15.58 12.92
CA ASP A 330 5.58 15.53 14.22
C ASP A 330 4.62 14.97 15.27
N PHE A 331 3.40 15.51 15.35
CA PHE A 331 2.37 15.04 16.27
C PHE A 331 1.98 13.58 16.00
N PHE A 332 1.66 13.23 14.75
CA PHE A 332 1.26 11.86 14.38
C PHE A 332 2.37 10.84 14.68
N ASN A 333 3.62 11.16 14.31
CA ASN A 333 4.76 10.27 14.57
C ASN A 333 5.00 10.01 16.05
N GLU A 334 4.76 10.99 16.92
CA GLU A 334 4.96 10.86 18.36
C GLU A 334 3.80 10.12 19.06
N SER A 335 2.57 10.32 18.57
CA SER A 335 1.35 9.87 19.28
C SER A 335 0.75 8.58 18.73
N GLN A 336 1.00 8.19 17.46
CA GLN A 336 0.36 7.01 16.88
C GLN A 336 0.98 5.70 17.37
N LEU A 337 0.13 4.69 17.54
CA LEU A 337 0.49 3.31 17.80
C LEU A 337 -0.52 2.38 17.12
N ASN A 338 -0.04 1.31 16.48
CA ASN A 338 -0.91 0.37 15.78
C ASN A 338 -1.07 -0.91 16.59
N ILE A 339 -2.31 -1.38 16.68
CA ILE A 339 -2.70 -2.61 17.37
C ILE A 339 -3.24 -3.64 16.37
N PRO A 340 -3.24 -4.96 16.70
CA PRO A 340 -3.79 -6.00 15.87
C PRO A 340 -5.30 -5.81 15.63
N VAL A 341 -5.76 -5.94 14.37
CA VAL A 341 -7.18 -5.82 14.01
C VAL A 341 -7.61 -6.91 13.01
N GLY A 342 -6.65 -7.66 12.50
CA GLY A 342 -6.83 -8.50 11.33
C GLY A 342 -7.77 -9.70 11.52
N TRP A 343 -8.04 -10.35 10.40
CA TRP A 343 -8.94 -11.48 10.23
C TRP A 343 -8.64 -12.71 11.10
N TRP A 344 -7.39 -12.85 11.58
CA TRP A 344 -6.92 -13.97 12.40
C TRP A 344 -7.35 -13.90 13.88
N LEU A 345 -7.89 -12.76 14.32
CA LEU A 345 -8.26 -12.56 15.72
C LEU A 345 -9.50 -13.38 16.08
N THR A 346 -9.37 -14.24 17.08
CA THR A 346 -10.50 -14.90 17.73
C THR A 346 -11.29 -13.90 18.58
N ASP A 347 -12.55 -14.19 18.89
CA ASP A 347 -13.37 -13.34 19.77
C ASP A 347 -12.71 -13.16 21.14
N LYS A 348 -12.08 -14.20 21.68
CA LYS A 348 -11.33 -14.12 22.94
C LYS A 348 -10.15 -13.15 22.86
N GLU A 349 -9.40 -13.17 21.77
CA GLU A 349 -8.26 -12.26 21.57
C GLU A 349 -8.72 -10.82 21.38
N LYS A 350 -9.81 -10.59 20.65
CA LYS A 350 -10.42 -9.25 20.50
C LYS A 350 -10.81 -8.68 21.86
N MET A 351 -11.53 -9.46 22.67
CA MET A 351 -11.92 -9.01 24.02
C MET A 351 -10.70 -8.78 24.91
N HIS A 352 -9.68 -9.64 24.82
CA HIS A 352 -8.43 -9.44 25.58
C HIS A 352 -7.70 -8.15 25.20
N ILE A 353 -7.63 -7.80 23.90
CA ILE A 353 -7.07 -6.51 23.44
C ILE A 353 -7.87 -5.34 24.04
N LEU A 354 -9.19 -5.37 23.90
CA LEU A 354 -10.08 -4.32 24.39
C LEU A 354 -9.95 -4.13 25.91
N ASP A 355 -10.04 -5.20 26.67
CA ASP A 355 -9.94 -5.16 28.14
C ASP A 355 -8.56 -4.66 28.59
N THR A 356 -7.49 -5.10 27.92
CA THR A 356 -6.13 -4.64 28.23
C THR A 356 -5.99 -3.13 28.03
N ILE A 357 -6.46 -2.61 26.89
CA ILE A 357 -6.39 -1.16 26.61
C ILE A 357 -7.25 -0.37 27.61
N LYS A 358 -8.47 -0.80 27.90
CA LYS A 358 -9.38 -0.14 28.86
C LYS A 358 -8.81 -0.09 30.29
N ASN A 359 -7.98 -1.06 30.68
CA ASN A 359 -7.41 -1.17 32.02
C ASN A 359 -6.04 -0.48 32.20
N TRP A 360 -5.53 0.21 31.19
CA TRP A 360 -4.33 1.05 31.31
C TRP A 360 -4.55 2.14 32.37
N LYS A 361 -3.54 2.31 33.29
CA LYS A 361 -3.59 3.26 34.39
C LYS A 361 -2.40 4.20 34.40
#